data_e82370e48b36f088fa29765b6d7bbe90
#
_entry.id   e82370e48b36f088fa29765b6d7bbe90
#
_cell.length_a   1.000
_cell.length_b   1.000
_cell.length_c   1.000
_cell.angle_alpha   90.00
_cell.angle_beta   90.00
_cell.angle_gamma   90.00
#
_symmetry.space_group_name_H-M   'P 1'
#
loop_
_entity.id
_entity.type
_entity.pdbx_description
1 polymer ?
#
loop_
_entity_poly.entity_id
_entity_poly.type
_entity_poly.pdbx_seq_one_letter_code
_entity_poly.pdbx_strand_id
1 'polypeptide(L)'
;MKSPKRIKLMVLLVASMLLLCGCKIGNTEIVYLQNIWPNQVFKIDDEVCSKKEARVYLVNYRNIYGASYGVDLWQQDSNEESLETYIKEKALTQMARIKCMNGLAKEKDISLSGEEKKKAAKAAETYYKSLSKEERKYLDVKQSDIEDMYQEYLLAAKVYQSLTDKVDTEIRDDEARVMEVMQIFVSDEKKAEEIKARLQNGEDFAALAGSYNEKGSIQTSFGREDVPEEVAEEAFELDNDQITDAIKTDEGYYFIKCMNKYNRKLTDENKETLLEERKQEAFNKEYHAYMESVSKVLNQRLWEKTKVDAPKEIKTDSFFEVID
;
A
#
# COMPACT_ATOMS: atom_id res chain seq x y z
N MET A 1 29.97 7.16 -2.98
CA MET A 1 29.03 7.44 -4.08
C MET A 1 28.01 6.29 -4.11
N LYS A 2 26.81 6.49 -3.58
CA LYS A 2 25.74 5.46 -3.60
C LYS A 2 25.14 5.40 -5.00
N SER A 3 25.01 4.20 -5.55
CA SER A 3 24.56 3.92 -6.90
C SER A 3 23.18 4.53 -7.20
N PRO A 4 22.96 5.19 -8.35
CA PRO A 4 21.66 5.78 -8.71
C PRO A 4 20.52 4.76 -8.82
N LYS A 5 20.85 3.47 -8.93
CA LYS A 5 19.84 2.38 -8.91
C LYS A 5 19.18 2.17 -7.55
N ARG A 6 19.90 2.42 -6.43
CA ARG A 6 19.34 2.28 -5.08
C ARG A 6 18.39 3.43 -4.73
N ILE A 7 18.66 4.62 -5.24
CA ILE A 7 17.78 5.79 -5.06
C ILE A 7 16.47 5.59 -5.85
N LYS A 8 16.56 5.11 -7.12
CA LYS A 8 15.36 4.79 -7.91
C LYS A 8 14.50 3.69 -7.28
N LEU A 9 15.11 2.69 -6.64
CA LEU A 9 14.38 1.62 -5.95
C LEU A 9 13.65 2.15 -4.71
N MET A 10 14.29 3.06 -3.96
CA MET A 10 13.72 3.62 -2.72
C MET A 10 12.53 4.56 -3.00
N VAL A 11 12.59 5.32 -4.10
CA VAL A 11 11.50 6.24 -4.49
C VAL A 11 10.35 5.47 -5.16
N LEU A 12 10.64 4.42 -5.92
CA LEU A 12 9.60 3.51 -6.43
C LEU A 12 8.88 2.79 -5.26
N LEU A 13 9.59 2.47 -4.17
CA LEU A 13 9.01 1.93 -2.93
C LEU A 13 8.08 2.93 -2.24
N VAL A 14 8.46 4.20 -2.14
CA VAL A 14 7.58 5.25 -1.59
C VAL A 14 6.35 5.47 -2.47
N ALA A 15 6.52 5.48 -3.80
CA ALA A 15 5.39 5.56 -4.73
C ALA A 15 4.51 4.29 -4.68
N SER A 16 5.09 3.09 -4.53
CA SER A 16 4.34 1.84 -4.41
C SER A 16 3.70 1.67 -3.03
N MET A 17 4.34 2.13 -1.94
CA MET A 17 3.72 2.16 -0.61
C MET A 17 2.55 3.13 -0.54
N LEU A 18 2.60 4.24 -1.28
CA LEU A 18 1.44 5.11 -1.46
C LEU A 18 0.27 4.40 -2.18
N LEU A 19 0.54 3.31 -2.91
CA LEU A 19 -0.48 2.54 -3.65
C LEU A 19 -1.05 1.33 -2.89
N LEU A 20 -0.35 0.77 -1.88
CA LEU A 20 -0.74 -0.48 -1.22
C LEU A 20 -1.71 -0.32 -0.04
N CYS A 21 -1.86 0.87 0.54
CA CYS A 21 -2.91 1.10 1.50
C CYS A 21 -4.24 1.34 0.76
N GLY A 22 -4.97 0.29 0.49
CA GLY A 22 -6.39 0.31 0.19
C GLY A 22 -7.16 0.84 1.40
N CYS A 23 -6.91 2.07 1.81
CA CYS A 23 -7.83 2.77 2.68
C CYS A 23 -9.11 2.99 1.86
N LYS A 24 -10.08 2.09 2.01
CA LYS A 24 -11.47 2.53 1.95
C LYS A 24 -11.46 3.83 2.74
N ILE A 25 -11.96 4.91 2.17
CA ILE A 25 -12.39 6.07 2.93
C ILE A 25 -13.52 5.49 3.80
N GLY A 26 -13.12 4.86 4.93
CA GLY A 26 -14.03 4.12 5.78
C GLY A 26 -15.11 5.06 6.26
N ASN A 27 -16.33 4.59 6.35
CA ASN A 27 -17.55 5.13 7.01
C ASN A 27 -17.46 6.54 7.64
N THR A 28 -16.83 7.48 6.96
CA THR A 28 -16.74 8.87 7.41
C THR A 28 -17.90 9.60 6.77
N GLU A 29 -18.83 10.10 7.56
CA GLU A 29 -19.87 11.01 7.09
C GLU A 29 -19.23 12.15 6.32
N ILE A 30 -19.37 12.09 4.98
CA ILE A 30 -19.01 13.21 4.12
C ILE A 30 -20.10 14.24 4.32
N VAL A 31 -19.81 15.28 5.09
CA VAL A 31 -20.75 16.37 5.31
C VAL A 31 -20.89 17.14 4.00
N TYR A 32 -22.06 17.06 3.37
CA TYR A 32 -22.40 17.83 2.18
C TYR A 32 -22.68 19.28 2.60
N LEU A 33 -21.67 20.16 2.52
CA LEU A 33 -21.85 21.59 2.75
C LEU A 33 -21.91 22.36 1.44
N GLN A 34 -22.89 23.29 1.37
CA GLN A 34 -23.21 24.10 0.18
C GLN A 34 -22.19 25.20 -0.17
N ASN A 35 -21.04 25.28 0.52
CA ASN A 35 -20.09 26.39 0.39
C ASN A 35 -18.75 26.02 -0.25
N ILE A 36 -18.71 25.02 -1.15
CA ILE A 36 -17.53 24.75 -1.95
C ILE A 36 -17.54 25.64 -3.19
N TRP A 37 -16.43 26.34 -3.41
CA TRP A 37 -16.25 27.19 -4.59
C TRP A 37 -16.36 26.36 -5.89
N PRO A 38 -16.81 26.94 -7.01
CA PRO A 38 -17.10 26.20 -8.25
C PRO A 38 -15.93 25.39 -8.82
N ASN A 39 -14.69 25.71 -8.43
CA ASN A 39 -13.46 25.06 -8.94
C ASN A 39 -12.75 24.20 -7.90
N GLN A 40 -13.37 23.92 -6.75
CA GLN A 40 -12.81 23.04 -5.71
C GLN A 40 -13.50 21.67 -5.75
N VAL A 41 -12.71 20.60 -5.94
CA VAL A 41 -13.21 19.23 -5.99
C VAL A 41 -13.49 18.72 -4.58
N PHE A 42 -12.55 18.93 -3.67
CA PHE A 42 -12.72 18.61 -2.26
C PHE A 42 -11.88 19.52 -1.37
N LYS A 43 -12.20 19.51 -0.09
CA LYS A 43 -11.46 20.19 0.97
C LYS A 43 -11.30 19.25 2.16
N ILE A 44 -10.09 19.20 2.72
CA ILE A 44 -9.77 18.52 3.98
C ILE A 44 -9.18 19.57 4.90
N ASP A 45 -9.89 19.92 5.95
CA ASP A 45 -9.59 21.09 6.77
C ASP A 45 -9.35 22.34 5.90
N ASP A 46 -8.15 22.92 5.91
CA ASP A 46 -7.79 24.06 5.05
C ASP A 46 -7.14 23.67 3.72
N GLU A 47 -6.86 22.39 3.52
CA GLU A 47 -6.26 21.88 2.30
C GLU A 47 -7.31 21.68 1.20
N VAL A 48 -7.12 22.36 0.06
CA VAL A 48 -8.05 22.36 -1.06
C VAL A 48 -7.47 21.63 -2.25
N CYS A 49 -8.24 20.72 -2.85
CA CYS A 49 -7.96 20.17 -4.16
C CYS A 49 -8.77 20.92 -5.23
N SER A 50 -8.07 21.53 -6.16
CA SER A 50 -8.68 22.25 -7.28
C SER A 50 -9.06 21.31 -8.42
N LYS A 51 -9.99 21.79 -9.28
CA LYS A 51 -10.34 21.09 -10.52
C LYS A 51 -9.14 20.91 -11.47
N LYS A 52 -8.21 21.87 -11.50
CA LYS A 52 -6.99 21.80 -12.32
C LYS A 52 -6.10 20.67 -11.86
N GLU A 53 -5.84 20.62 -10.56
CA GLU A 53 -5.08 19.57 -9.92
C GLU A 53 -5.68 18.19 -10.19
N ALA A 54 -6.98 18.03 -9.93
CA ALA A 54 -7.69 16.78 -10.21
C ALA A 54 -7.56 16.35 -11.68
N ARG A 55 -7.59 17.30 -12.62
CA ARG A 55 -7.47 17.02 -14.05
C ARG A 55 -6.05 16.53 -14.40
N VAL A 56 -5.01 17.08 -13.80
CA VAL A 56 -3.63 16.60 -14.00
C VAL A 56 -3.51 15.15 -13.53
N TYR A 57 -4.00 14.81 -12.33
CA TYR A 57 -3.97 13.43 -11.83
C TYR A 57 -4.76 12.48 -12.73
N LEU A 58 -6.00 12.82 -13.07
CA LEU A 58 -6.85 11.96 -13.89
C LEU A 58 -6.27 11.67 -15.27
N VAL A 59 -5.72 12.69 -15.94
CA VAL A 59 -5.12 12.52 -17.27
C VAL A 59 -3.86 11.64 -17.20
N ASN A 60 -3.00 11.87 -16.24
CA ASN A 60 -1.78 11.06 -16.12
C ASN A 60 -2.13 9.61 -15.78
N TYR A 61 -3.01 9.35 -14.81
CA TYR A 61 -3.46 7.99 -14.53
C TYR A 61 -4.12 7.32 -15.74
N ARG A 62 -5.03 8.04 -16.44
CA ARG A 62 -5.65 7.53 -17.66
C ARG A 62 -4.59 7.07 -18.69
N ASN A 63 -3.56 7.87 -18.92
CA ASN A 63 -2.56 7.57 -19.92
C ASN A 63 -1.63 6.43 -19.47
N ILE A 64 -1.21 6.39 -18.19
CA ILE A 64 -0.42 5.31 -17.61
C ILE A 64 -1.18 3.97 -17.70
N TYR A 65 -2.42 3.92 -17.23
CA TYR A 65 -3.22 2.70 -17.26
C TYR A 65 -3.64 2.32 -18.69
N GLY A 66 -3.96 3.30 -19.54
CA GLY A 66 -4.27 3.07 -20.95
C GLY A 66 -3.10 2.47 -21.74
N ALA A 67 -1.87 2.87 -21.44
CA ALA A 67 -0.67 2.28 -22.05
C ALA A 67 -0.43 0.84 -21.56
N SER A 68 -0.77 0.53 -20.31
CA SER A 68 -0.53 -0.78 -19.70
C SER A 68 -1.57 -1.83 -20.10
N TYR A 69 -2.83 -1.44 -20.25
CA TYR A 69 -3.96 -2.37 -20.46
C TYR A 69 -4.58 -2.31 -21.86
N GLY A 70 -4.17 -1.36 -22.73
CA GLY A 70 -4.74 -1.14 -24.04
C GLY A 70 -6.03 -0.30 -24.02
N VAL A 71 -6.29 0.35 -25.16
CA VAL A 71 -7.41 1.32 -25.29
C VAL A 71 -8.78 0.66 -25.30
N ASP A 72 -8.84 -0.65 -25.56
CA ASP A 72 -10.11 -1.40 -25.73
C ASP A 72 -10.83 -1.67 -24.40
N LEU A 73 -10.13 -1.62 -23.27
CA LEU A 73 -10.73 -1.79 -21.93
C LEU A 73 -11.67 -0.63 -21.53
N TRP A 74 -11.54 0.54 -22.17
CA TRP A 74 -12.44 1.68 -21.93
C TRP A 74 -13.88 1.45 -22.41
N GLN A 75 -14.09 0.46 -23.31
CA GLN A 75 -15.36 0.16 -23.96
C GLN A 75 -16.03 -1.12 -23.46
N GLN A 76 -15.37 -1.89 -22.60
CA GLN A 76 -15.97 -3.09 -22.05
C GLN A 76 -16.83 -2.75 -20.83
N ASP A 77 -18.16 -2.71 -21.07
CA ASP A 77 -19.18 -2.87 -20.02
C ASP A 77 -19.08 -4.29 -19.45
N SER A 78 -18.04 -4.58 -18.66
CA SER A 78 -18.07 -5.75 -17.78
C SER A 78 -18.87 -5.38 -16.55
N ASN A 79 -19.63 -6.31 -15.98
CA ASN A 79 -20.35 -6.15 -14.69
C ASN A 79 -19.42 -5.89 -13.49
N GLU A 80 -18.16 -5.64 -13.73
CA GLU A 80 -17.13 -5.19 -12.82
C GLU A 80 -16.93 -3.69 -13.02
N GLU A 81 -16.57 -3.00 -11.96
CA GLU A 81 -16.31 -1.57 -11.87
C GLU A 81 -15.58 -1.01 -13.10
N SER A 82 -16.13 0.01 -13.75
CA SER A 82 -15.56 0.52 -14.99
C SER A 82 -14.14 1.08 -14.72
N LEU A 83 -13.23 0.97 -15.70
CA LEU A 83 -11.87 1.52 -15.57
C LEU A 83 -11.90 3.02 -15.24
N GLU A 84 -12.91 3.75 -15.71
CA GLU A 84 -13.12 5.15 -15.35
C GLU A 84 -13.35 5.32 -13.85
N THR A 85 -14.23 4.51 -13.25
CA THR A 85 -14.49 4.52 -11.80
C THR A 85 -13.24 4.21 -11.03
N TYR A 86 -12.52 3.16 -11.40
CA TYR A 86 -11.26 2.78 -10.78
C TYR A 86 -10.22 3.92 -10.81
N ILE A 87 -10.02 4.58 -11.96
CA ILE A 87 -9.08 5.71 -12.08
C ILE A 87 -9.53 6.89 -11.23
N LYS A 88 -10.82 7.20 -11.22
CA LYS A 88 -11.37 8.28 -10.39
C LYS A 88 -11.14 8.02 -8.91
N GLU A 89 -11.37 6.82 -8.45
CA GLU A 89 -11.13 6.43 -7.05
C GLU A 89 -9.66 6.49 -6.69
N LYS A 90 -8.77 5.96 -7.54
CA LYS A 90 -7.32 6.03 -7.32
C LYS A 90 -6.84 7.48 -7.27
N ALA A 91 -7.27 8.33 -8.22
CA ALA A 91 -6.89 9.74 -8.24
C ALA A 91 -7.42 10.48 -7.00
N LEU A 92 -8.69 10.28 -6.63
CA LEU A 92 -9.29 10.93 -5.47
C LEU A 92 -8.58 10.52 -4.18
N THR A 93 -8.32 9.22 -3.99
CA THR A 93 -7.62 8.68 -2.82
C THR A 93 -6.21 9.26 -2.70
N GLN A 94 -5.46 9.31 -3.81
CA GLN A 94 -4.10 9.84 -3.81
C GLN A 94 -4.07 11.35 -3.47
N MET A 95 -4.92 12.14 -4.12
CA MET A 95 -5.03 13.57 -3.85
C MET A 95 -5.48 13.85 -2.42
N ALA A 96 -6.48 13.12 -1.92
CA ALA A 96 -6.97 13.26 -0.55
C ALA A 96 -5.88 12.92 0.48
N ARG A 97 -5.10 11.86 0.22
CA ARG A 97 -3.97 11.47 1.07
C ARG A 97 -2.90 12.56 1.13
N ILE A 98 -2.52 13.14 -0.02
CA ILE A 98 -1.54 14.23 -0.07
C ILE A 98 -2.05 15.44 0.73
N LYS A 99 -3.30 15.87 0.51
CA LYS A 99 -3.89 17.00 1.25
C LYS A 99 -3.95 16.73 2.75
N CYS A 100 -4.34 15.53 3.15
CA CYS A 100 -4.34 15.12 4.54
C CYS A 100 -2.93 15.21 5.16
N MET A 101 -1.92 14.69 4.47
CA MET A 101 -0.53 14.74 4.94
C MET A 101 0.01 16.17 5.00
N ASN A 102 -0.42 17.05 4.08
CA ASN A 102 -0.06 18.48 4.12
C ASN A 102 -0.71 19.20 5.31
N GLY A 103 -1.94 18.86 5.65
CA GLY A 103 -2.57 19.35 6.87
C GLY A 103 -1.85 18.86 8.13
N LEU A 104 -1.51 17.57 8.17
CA LEU A 104 -0.73 16.98 9.26
C LEU A 104 0.69 17.59 9.35
N ALA A 105 1.31 17.98 8.22
CA ALA A 105 2.56 18.72 8.22
C ALA A 105 2.46 20.04 8.97
N LYS A 106 1.36 20.78 8.80
CA LYS A 106 1.11 22.04 9.52
C LYS A 106 0.95 21.80 11.02
N GLU A 107 0.19 20.75 11.41
CA GLU A 107 0.00 20.40 12.81
C GLU A 107 1.32 20.05 13.50
N LYS A 108 2.23 19.40 12.76
CA LYS A 108 3.52 18.94 13.29
C LYS A 108 4.71 19.86 12.98
N ASP A 109 4.46 21.08 12.50
CA ASP A 109 5.49 22.05 12.13
C ASP A 109 6.54 21.52 11.13
N ILE A 110 6.12 20.62 10.24
CA ILE A 110 6.96 20.07 9.17
C ILE A 110 6.84 20.96 7.93
N SER A 111 7.97 21.37 7.36
CA SER A 111 8.01 22.23 6.19
C SER A 111 9.14 21.84 5.23
N LEU A 112 9.00 22.20 3.95
CA LEU A 112 10.04 21.99 2.96
C LEU A 112 11.22 22.96 3.17
N SER A 113 12.42 22.43 3.05
CA SER A 113 13.65 23.22 2.96
C SER A 113 13.73 23.99 1.64
N GLY A 114 14.68 24.95 1.59
CA GLY A 114 14.94 25.68 0.34
C GLY A 114 15.42 24.79 -0.82
N GLU A 115 16.11 23.69 -0.54
CA GLU A 115 16.55 22.72 -1.56
C GLU A 115 15.39 21.88 -2.09
N GLU A 116 14.50 21.43 -1.20
CA GLU A 116 13.30 20.67 -1.59
C GLU A 116 12.36 21.53 -2.44
N LYS A 117 12.18 22.81 -2.10
CA LYS A 117 11.41 23.75 -2.93
C LYS A 117 12.06 23.96 -4.31
N LYS A 118 13.38 24.05 -4.39
CA LYS A 118 14.09 24.12 -5.69
C LYS A 118 13.93 22.83 -6.49
N LYS A 119 13.91 21.66 -5.82
CA LYS A 119 13.63 20.37 -6.48
C LYS A 119 12.22 20.38 -7.09
N ALA A 120 11.21 20.82 -6.36
CA ALA A 120 9.84 20.96 -6.85
C ALA A 120 9.75 21.91 -8.06
N ALA A 121 10.38 23.10 -7.98
CA ALA A 121 10.40 24.07 -9.07
C ALA A 121 11.04 23.51 -10.33
N LYS A 122 12.17 22.78 -10.21
CA LYS A 122 12.84 22.14 -11.34
C LYS A 122 12.01 21.04 -11.96
N ALA A 123 11.37 20.21 -11.16
CA ALA A 123 10.45 19.17 -11.62
C ALA A 123 9.25 19.80 -12.36
N ALA A 124 8.67 20.87 -11.81
CA ALA A 124 7.58 21.60 -12.44
C ALA A 124 7.98 22.19 -13.80
N GLU A 125 9.16 22.79 -13.89
CA GLU A 125 9.70 23.29 -15.15
C GLU A 125 9.84 22.16 -16.17
N THR A 126 10.40 21.02 -15.78
CA THR A 126 10.62 19.86 -16.65
C THR A 126 9.29 19.31 -17.16
N TYR A 127 8.33 19.04 -16.27
CA TYR A 127 7.00 18.54 -16.64
C TYR A 127 6.26 19.55 -17.52
N TYR A 128 6.23 20.84 -17.12
CA TYR A 128 5.52 21.87 -17.88
C TYR A 128 6.09 22.06 -19.28
N LYS A 129 7.41 21.92 -19.47
CA LYS A 129 8.06 21.97 -20.79
C LYS A 129 7.72 20.76 -21.65
N SER A 130 7.50 19.58 -21.07
CA SER A 130 7.10 18.38 -21.81
C SER A 130 5.68 18.48 -22.37
N LEU A 131 4.82 19.29 -21.75
CA LEU A 131 3.45 19.47 -22.21
C LEU A 131 3.36 20.23 -23.54
N SER A 132 2.58 19.70 -24.48
CA SER A 132 2.19 20.42 -25.70
C SER A 132 1.31 21.63 -25.40
N LYS A 133 1.04 22.48 -26.40
CA LYS A 133 0.14 23.62 -26.25
C LYS A 133 -1.29 23.16 -25.96
N GLU A 134 -1.71 22.08 -26.61
CA GLU A 134 -3.01 21.44 -26.47
C GLU A 134 -3.19 20.91 -25.05
N GLU A 135 -2.19 20.24 -24.51
CA GLU A 135 -2.17 19.71 -23.14
C GLU A 135 -2.24 20.83 -22.09
N ARG A 136 -1.42 21.87 -22.22
CA ARG A 136 -1.49 23.03 -21.32
C ARG A 136 -2.86 23.69 -21.32
N LYS A 137 -3.47 23.84 -22.51
CA LYS A 137 -4.81 24.38 -22.65
C LYS A 137 -5.87 23.47 -22.06
N TYR A 138 -5.77 22.16 -22.28
CA TYR A 138 -6.73 21.19 -21.76
C TYR A 138 -6.66 21.08 -20.24
N LEU A 139 -5.46 20.98 -19.69
CA LEU A 139 -5.23 20.91 -18.25
C LEU A 139 -5.55 22.24 -17.54
N ASP A 140 -5.50 23.36 -18.27
CA ASP A 140 -5.70 24.74 -17.77
C ASP A 140 -4.73 25.08 -16.65
N VAL A 141 -3.46 24.66 -16.78
CA VAL A 141 -2.41 24.84 -15.78
C VAL A 141 -1.32 25.81 -16.22
N LYS A 142 -0.74 26.48 -15.23
CA LYS A 142 0.52 27.21 -15.34
C LYS A 142 1.63 26.39 -14.69
N GLN A 143 2.89 26.76 -14.95
CA GLN A 143 4.03 26.12 -14.28
C GLN A 143 3.93 26.24 -12.76
N SER A 144 3.45 27.36 -12.23
CA SER A 144 3.25 27.55 -10.79
C SER A 144 2.21 26.58 -10.19
N ASP A 145 1.15 26.27 -10.94
CA ASP A 145 0.15 25.28 -10.46
C ASP A 145 0.80 23.88 -10.30
N ILE A 146 1.70 23.53 -11.22
CA ILE A 146 2.47 22.25 -11.16
C ILE A 146 3.52 22.29 -10.05
N GLU A 147 4.16 23.44 -9.85
CA GLU A 147 5.14 23.61 -8.74
C GLU A 147 4.49 23.42 -7.38
N ASP A 148 3.30 24.01 -7.18
CA ASP A 148 2.52 23.83 -5.94
C ASP A 148 2.19 22.34 -5.72
N MET A 149 1.73 21.62 -6.75
CA MET A 149 1.44 20.19 -6.67
C MET A 149 2.67 19.36 -6.29
N TYR A 150 3.84 19.67 -6.84
CA TYR A 150 5.09 18.99 -6.48
C TYR A 150 5.60 19.36 -5.09
N GLN A 151 5.39 20.59 -4.64
CA GLN A 151 5.69 20.95 -3.26
C GLN A 151 4.80 20.18 -2.27
N GLU A 152 3.50 20.06 -2.55
CA GLU A 152 2.57 19.26 -1.75
C GLU A 152 2.97 17.77 -1.72
N TYR A 153 3.38 17.21 -2.86
CA TYR A 153 3.85 15.83 -2.94
C TYR A 153 5.12 15.60 -2.11
N LEU A 154 6.12 16.47 -2.25
CA LEU A 154 7.36 16.39 -1.46
C LEU A 154 7.11 16.60 0.03
N LEU A 155 6.18 17.48 0.40
CA LEU A 155 5.81 17.71 1.80
C LEU A 155 5.14 16.47 2.38
N ALA A 156 4.25 15.81 1.63
CA ALA A 156 3.64 14.56 2.04
C ALA A 156 4.69 13.45 2.24
N ALA A 157 5.64 13.31 1.32
CA ALA A 157 6.75 12.35 1.47
C ALA A 157 7.59 12.63 2.73
N LYS A 158 7.86 13.90 3.00
CA LYS A 158 8.61 14.33 4.19
C LYS A 158 7.86 14.05 5.50
N VAL A 159 6.55 14.21 5.52
CA VAL A 159 5.70 13.82 6.67
C VAL A 159 5.84 12.32 6.94
N TYR A 160 5.68 11.49 5.91
CA TYR A 160 5.88 10.05 6.08
C TYR A 160 7.24 9.73 6.68
N GLN A 161 8.30 10.28 6.10
CA GLN A 161 9.66 10.10 6.61
C GLN A 161 9.79 10.55 8.06
N SER A 162 9.31 11.74 8.40
CA SER A 162 9.41 12.30 9.77
C SER A 162 8.65 11.45 10.81
N LEU A 163 7.54 10.84 10.43
CA LEU A 163 6.76 9.97 11.32
C LEU A 163 7.40 8.59 11.49
N THR A 164 8.16 8.13 10.50
CA THR A 164 8.78 6.80 10.48
C THR A 164 10.25 6.80 10.91
N ASP A 165 10.93 7.95 10.91
CA ASP A 165 12.34 8.06 11.31
C ASP A 165 12.62 7.67 12.77
N LYS A 166 11.60 7.66 13.62
CA LYS A 166 11.72 7.30 15.05
C LYS A 166 11.37 5.85 15.36
N VAL A 167 10.97 5.10 14.32
CA VAL A 167 10.64 3.69 14.47
C VAL A 167 11.92 2.91 14.79
N ASP A 168 11.81 1.98 15.74
CA ASP A 168 12.91 1.07 16.03
C ASP A 168 13.21 0.21 14.80
N THR A 169 14.41 0.38 14.27
CA THR A 169 14.87 -0.31 13.05
C THR A 169 15.57 -1.63 13.36
N GLU A 170 15.78 -1.95 14.64
CA GLU A 170 16.40 -3.19 15.05
C GLU A 170 15.34 -4.31 15.09
N ILE A 171 15.41 -5.22 14.12
CA ILE A 171 14.61 -6.44 14.09
C ILE A 171 15.49 -7.59 14.49
N ARG A 172 15.16 -8.26 15.58
CA ARG A 172 15.94 -9.41 16.09
C ARG A 172 15.71 -10.64 15.22
N ASP A 173 16.74 -11.47 15.12
CA ASP A 173 16.67 -12.73 14.35
C ASP A 173 15.51 -13.63 14.81
N ASP A 174 15.27 -13.72 16.11
CA ASP A 174 14.19 -14.56 16.65
C ASP A 174 12.79 -14.02 16.31
N GLU A 175 12.64 -12.71 16.26
CA GLU A 175 11.40 -12.05 15.86
C GLU A 175 11.07 -12.29 14.37
N ALA A 176 12.09 -12.17 13.52
CA ALA A 176 11.93 -12.32 12.07
C ALA A 176 12.12 -13.77 11.60
N ARG A 177 12.40 -14.70 12.50
CA ARG A 177 12.72 -16.09 12.15
C ARG A 177 11.64 -16.72 11.28
N VAL A 178 12.06 -17.25 10.14
CA VAL A 178 11.23 -18.05 9.24
C VAL A 178 11.73 -19.48 9.27
N MET A 179 10.82 -20.41 9.49
CA MET A 179 11.08 -21.83 9.45
C MET A 179 10.45 -22.50 8.23
N GLU A 180 11.04 -23.62 7.80
CA GLU A 180 10.47 -24.49 6.77
C GLU A 180 9.88 -25.71 7.44
N VAL A 181 8.64 -26.04 7.10
CA VAL A 181 7.89 -27.09 7.76
C VAL A 181 7.15 -27.98 6.77
N MET A 182 6.78 -29.16 7.25
CA MET A 182 5.62 -29.88 6.74
C MET A 182 4.47 -29.74 7.73
N GLN A 183 3.25 -29.60 7.22
CA GLN A 183 2.07 -29.43 8.05
C GLN A 183 0.94 -30.40 7.67
N ILE A 184 0.14 -30.75 8.67
CA ILE A 184 -1.17 -31.37 8.49
C ILE A 184 -2.18 -30.50 9.22
N PHE A 185 -3.24 -30.09 8.53
CA PHE A 185 -4.39 -29.46 9.13
C PHE A 185 -5.61 -30.34 8.92
N VAL A 186 -6.38 -30.55 10.00
CA VAL A 186 -7.68 -31.23 9.94
C VAL A 186 -8.67 -30.48 10.80
N SER A 187 -9.91 -30.38 10.32
CA SER A 187 -11.01 -29.70 11.05
C SER A 187 -11.68 -30.60 12.08
N ASP A 188 -11.56 -31.92 11.94
CA ASP A 188 -12.26 -32.92 12.75
C ASP A 188 -11.34 -33.48 13.86
N GLU A 189 -11.81 -33.47 15.11
CA GLU A 189 -11.08 -33.92 16.30
C GLU A 189 -10.73 -35.43 16.22
N LYS A 190 -11.62 -36.26 15.69
CA LYS A 190 -11.35 -37.70 15.59
C LYS A 190 -10.26 -38.00 14.59
N LYS A 191 -10.20 -37.23 13.48
CA LYS A 191 -9.08 -37.32 12.55
C LYS A 191 -7.78 -36.88 13.21
N ALA A 192 -7.80 -35.84 14.04
CA ALA A 192 -6.62 -35.40 14.77
C ALA A 192 -6.13 -36.47 15.75
N GLU A 193 -7.05 -37.12 16.47
CA GLU A 193 -6.71 -38.24 17.37
C GLU A 193 -6.13 -39.43 16.59
N GLU A 194 -6.69 -39.78 15.43
CA GLU A 194 -6.17 -40.84 14.55
C GLU A 194 -4.76 -40.52 14.07
N ILE A 195 -4.52 -39.30 13.58
CA ILE A 195 -3.20 -38.84 13.12
C ILE A 195 -2.19 -38.91 14.26
N LYS A 196 -2.56 -38.42 15.44
CA LYS A 196 -1.71 -38.48 16.64
C LYS A 196 -1.30 -39.92 16.96
N ALA A 197 -2.24 -40.84 16.99
CA ALA A 197 -1.96 -42.27 17.26
C ALA A 197 -1.05 -42.87 16.19
N ARG A 198 -1.19 -42.55 14.94
CA ARG A 198 -0.39 -43.05 13.82
C ARG A 198 1.02 -42.47 13.85
N LEU A 199 1.20 -41.18 14.17
CA LEU A 199 2.50 -40.56 14.38
C LEU A 199 3.27 -41.20 15.56
N GLN A 200 2.56 -41.48 16.68
CA GLN A 200 3.15 -42.18 17.84
C GLN A 200 3.58 -43.61 17.53
N ASN A 201 2.92 -44.27 16.57
CA ASN A 201 3.32 -45.57 16.08
C ASN A 201 4.46 -45.52 15.04
N GLY A 202 5.02 -44.34 14.77
CA GLY A 202 6.15 -44.14 13.87
C GLY A 202 5.81 -44.11 12.39
N GLU A 203 4.55 -43.84 12.04
CA GLU A 203 4.17 -43.69 10.66
C GLU A 203 4.73 -42.39 10.06
N ASP A 204 5.05 -42.43 8.77
CA ASP A 204 5.71 -41.33 8.08
C ASP A 204 4.80 -40.06 7.98
N PHE A 205 5.34 -38.95 8.43
CA PHE A 205 4.61 -37.68 8.46
C PHE A 205 4.18 -37.23 7.08
N ALA A 206 5.01 -37.40 6.04
CA ALA A 206 4.68 -36.98 4.68
C ALA A 206 3.55 -37.81 4.09
N ALA A 207 3.51 -39.11 4.39
CA ALA A 207 2.43 -39.99 3.97
C ALA A 207 1.10 -39.61 4.62
N LEU A 208 1.12 -39.29 5.91
CA LEU A 208 -0.05 -38.80 6.63
C LEU A 208 -0.51 -37.44 6.10
N ALA A 209 0.42 -36.53 5.87
CA ALA A 209 0.13 -35.23 5.29
C ALA A 209 -0.52 -35.34 3.92
N GLY A 210 -0.02 -36.23 3.06
CA GLY A 210 -0.62 -36.50 1.76
C GLY A 210 -2.04 -37.06 1.83
N SER A 211 -2.39 -37.75 2.93
CA SER A 211 -3.68 -38.40 3.09
C SER A 211 -4.73 -37.56 3.83
N TYR A 212 -4.29 -36.72 4.75
CA TYR A 212 -5.19 -36.05 5.71
C TYR A 212 -5.20 -34.54 5.62
N ASN A 213 -4.19 -33.89 5.02
CA ASN A 213 -4.14 -32.42 5.03
C ASN A 213 -5.31 -31.82 4.27
N GLU A 214 -6.12 -31.02 4.95
CA GLU A 214 -7.34 -30.40 4.40
C GLU A 214 -7.11 -28.94 3.93
N LYS A 215 -6.03 -28.28 4.35
CA LYS A 215 -5.83 -26.86 4.10
C LYS A 215 -4.37 -26.53 3.78
N GLY A 216 -4.17 -25.73 2.75
CA GLY A 216 -2.86 -25.22 2.38
C GLY A 216 -1.90 -26.24 1.79
N SER A 217 -0.65 -25.83 1.59
CA SER A 217 0.42 -26.72 1.11
C SER A 217 0.96 -27.58 2.25
N ILE A 218 1.28 -28.83 1.95
CA ILE A 218 1.93 -29.74 2.92
C ILE A 218 3.30 -29.21 3.33
N GLN A 219 4.07 -28.73 2.36
CA GLN A 219 5.36 -28.06 2.62
C GLN A 219 5.18 -26.56 2.49
N THR A 220 5.60 -25.81 3.50
CA THR A 220 5.50 -24.37 3.55
C THR A 220 6.61 -23.77 4.41
N SER A 221 6.75 -22.44 4.35
CA SER A 221 7.58 -21.66 5.24
C SER A 221 6.74 -20.56 5.86
N PHE A 222 6.98 -20.26 7.13
CA PHE A 222 6.26 -19.19 7.82
C PHE A 222 7.11 -18.53 8.91
N GLY A 223 6.84 -17.25 9.16
CA GLY A 223 7.23 -16.51 10.35
C GLY A 223 6.18 -16.65 11.47
N ARG A 224 6.44 -16.06 12.63
CA ARG A 224 5.54 -16.17 13.79
C ARG A 224 4.14 -15.58 13.54
N GLU A 225 4.08 -14.51 12.73
CA GLU A 225 2.83 -13.78 12.47
C GLU A 225 2.00 -14.37 11.31
N ASP A 226 2.57 -15.34 10.58
CA ASP A 226 1.90 -15.96 9.43
C ASP A 226 0.93 -17.09 9.81
N VAL A 227 0.92 -17.51 11.07
CA VAL A 227 0.15 -18.65 11.58
C VAL A 227 -0.59 -18.28 12.87
N PRO A 228 -1.62 -19.04 13.28
CA PRO A 228 -2.26 -18.84 14.59
C PRO A 228 -1.24 -18.86 15.73
N GLU A 229 -1.49 -18.05 16.77
CA GLU A 229 -0.60 -17.90 17.93
C GLU A 229 -0.23 -19.24 18.56
N GLU A 230 -1.21 -20.14 18.72
CA GLU A 230 -1.00 -21.48 19.28
C GLU A 230 -0.06 -22.33 18.41
N VAL A 231 -0.13 -22.17 17.08
CA VAL A 231 0.77 -22.85 16.15
C VAL A 231 2.16 -22.26 16.24
N ALA A 232 2.27 -20.92 16.30
CA ALA A 232 3.57 -20.28 16.45
C ALA A 232 4.28 -20.67 17.76
N GLU A 233 3.57 -20.69 18.89
CA GLU A 233 4.13 -21.04 20.18
C GLU A 233 4.78 -22.44 20.16
N GLU A 234 4.09 -23.45 19.63
CA GLU A 234 4.58 -24.84 19.62
C GLU A 234 5.62 -25.09 18.50
N ALA A 235 5.38 -24.55 17.29
CA ALA A 235 6.24 -24.82 16.14
C ALA A 235 7.64 -24.20 16.29
N PHE A 236 7.72 -22.99 16.85
CA PHE A 236 9.00 -22.28 16.99
C PHE A 236 9.88 -22.82 18.13
N GLU A 237 9.39 -23.73 18.96
CA GLU A 237 10.18 -24.48 19.94
C GLU A 237 10.85 -25.74 19.35
N LEU A 238 10.44 -26.17 18.14
CA LEU A 238 10.98 -27.37 17.52
C LEU A 238 12.42 -27.21 17.05
N ASP A 239 13.19 -28.26 17.25
CA ASP A 239 14.43 -28.51 16.50
C ASP A 239 14.12 -29.22 15.17
N ASN A 240 15.11 -29.23 14.26
CA ASN A 240 14.99 -29.94 12.99
C ASN A 240 14.55 -31.38 13.18
N ASP A 241 13.65 -31.84 12.31
CA ASP A 241 13.02 -33.16 12.30
C ASP A 241 12.06 -33.46 13.47
N GLN A 242 11.87 -32.56 14.42
CA GLN A 242 10.89 -32.73 15.47
C GLN A 242 9.47 -32.45 14.95
N ILE A 243 8.48 -33.04 15.63
CA ILE A 243 7.05 -32.95 15.30
C ILE A 243 6.31 -32.50 16.55
N THR A 244 5.35 -31.58 16.41
CA THR A 244 4.45 -31.18 17.50
C THR A 244 3.45 -32.28 17.84
N ASP A 245 2.88 -32.22 19.03
CA ASP A 245 1.59 -32.84 19.28
C ASP A 245 0.48 -32.17 18.44
N ALA A 246 -0.77 -32.59 18.60
CA ALA A 246 -1.92 -31.94 17.98
C ALA A 246 -2.13 -30.56 18.59
N ILE A 247 -1.92 -29.50 17.80
CA ILE A 247 -2.13 -28.12 18.23
C ILE A 247 -3.58 -27.74 17.90
N LYS A 248 -4.37 -27.42 18.92
CA LYS A 248 -5.76 -27.02 18.74
C LYS A 248 -5.85 -25.51 18.50
N THR A 249 -6.57 -25.13 17.45
CA THR A 249 -6.92 -23.74 17.13
C THR A 249 -8.44 -23.60 17.00
N ASP A 250 -8.94 -22.38 16.82
CA ASP A 250 -10.37 -22.14 16.58
C ASP A 250 -10.87 -22.79 15.28
N GLU A 251 -10.00 -23.01 14.28
CA GLU A 251 -10.37 -23.59 12.98
C GLU A 251 -10.24 -25.11 12.93
N GLY A 252 -9.48 -25.72 13.83
CA GLY A 252 -9.19 -27.16 13.81
C GLY A 252 -7.86 -27.50 14.48
N TYR A 253 -7.19 -28.51 13.95
CA TYR A 253 -5.98 -29.09 14.56
C TYR A 253 -4.84 -29.09 13.57
N TYR A 254 -3.67 -28.63 14.03
CA TYR A 254 -2.42 -28.64 13.29
C TYR A 254 -1.44 -29.68 13.85
N PHE A 255 -0.65 -30.27 12.96
CA PHE A 255 0.57 -30.99 13.28
C PHE A 255 1.67 -30.41 12.42
N ILE A 256 2.78 -30.05 13.05
CA ILE A 256 3.90 -29.41 12.37
C ILE A 256 5.14 -30.28 12.53
N LYS A 257 5.80 -30.56 11.42
CA LYS A 257 7.14 -31.14 11.40
C LYS A 257 8.12 -30.08 10.94
N CYS A 258 9.11 -29.77 11.79
CA CYS A 258 10.19 -28.84 11.44
C CYS A 258 11.15 -29.48 10.43
N MET A 259 11.31 -28.87 9.26
CA MET A 259 12.29 -29.31 8.26
C MET A 259 13.58 -28.50 8.37
N ASN A 260 13.44 -27.21 8.62
CA ASN A 260 14.55 -26.29 8.86
C ASN A 260 14.07 -25.20 9.81
N LYS A 261 14.57 -25.19 11.04
CA LYS A 261 14.14 -24.24 12.08
C LYS A 261 14.57 -22.80 11.81
N TYR A 262 15.48 -22.56 10.88
CA TYR A 262 16.00 -21.24 10.54
C TYR A 262 16.41 -21.16 9.08
N ASN A 263 15.53 -20.64 8.24
CA ASN A 263 15.87 -20.29 6.87
C ASN A 263 16.43 -18.87 6.83
N ARG A 264 17.77 -18.75 6.73
CA ARG A 264 18.46 -17.46 6.79
C ARG A 264 17.98 -16.48 5.75
N LYS A 265 17.78 -16.92 4.49
CA LYS A 265 17.36 -16.04 3.41
C LYS A 265 15.97 -15.47 3.66
N LEU A 266 15.01 -16.32 3.99
CA LEU A 266 13.63 -15.90 4.26
C LEU A 266 13.55 -15.05 5.54
N THR A 267 14.39 -15.34 6.55
CA THR A 267 14.48 -14.51 7.77
C THR A 267 15.01 -13.11 7.45
N ASP A 268 16.04 -12.99 6.61
CA ASP A 268 16.56 -11.67 6.21
C ASP A 268 15.53 -10.88 5.38
N GLU A 269 14.76 -11.54 4.50
CA GLU A 269 13.65 -10.96 3.77
C GLU A 269 12.50 -10.52 4.71
N ASN A 270 12.18 -11.36 5.71
CA ASN A 270 11.13 -11.05 6.70
C ASN A 270 11.50 -9.86 7.59
N LYS A 271 12.79 -9.66 7.93
CA LYS A 271 13.22 -8.43 8.64
C LYS A 271 12.87 -7.16 7.89
N GLU A 272 13.03 -7.16 6.56
CA GLU A 272 12.66 -6.02 5.74
C GLU A 272 11.14 -5.79 5.79
N THR A 273 10.36 -6.86 5.74
CA THR A 273 8.89 -6.82 5.83
C THR A 273 8.44 -6.25 7.18
N LEU A 274 8.91 -6.81 8.28
CA LEU A 274 8.56 -6.36 9.64
C LEU A 274 8.97 -4.89 9.90
N LEU A 275 10.13 -4.47 9.37
CA LEU A 275 10.53 -3.07 9.47
C LEU A 275 9.55 -2.12 8.74
N GLU A 276 9.13 -2.52 7.54
CA GLU A 276 8.16 -1.71 6.78
C GLU A 276 6.77 -1.73 7.44
N GLU A 277 6.35 -2.84 8.03
CA GLU A 277 5.11 -2.94 8.81
C GLU A 277 5.14 -2.01 10.03
N ARG A 278 6.22 -2.01 10.82
CA ARG A 278 6.40 -1.08 11.94
C ARG A 278 6.32 0.38 11.51
N LYS A 279 6.95 0.73 10.38
CA LYS A 279 6.86 2.09 9.83
C LYS A 279 5.45 2.43 9.41
N GLN A 280 4.77 1.48 8.77
CA GLN A 280 3.40 1.66 8.32
C GLN A 280 2.44 1.82 9.50
N GLU A 281 2.60 1.07 10.57
CA GLU A 281 1.82 1.22 11.80
C GLU A 281 2.03 2.58 12.45
N ALA A 282 3.29 3.00 12.61
CA ALA A 282 3.62 4.30 13.16
C ALA A 282 3.01 5.44 12.34
N PHE A 283 3.09 5.35 11.03
CA PHE A 283 2.45 6.30 10.12
C PHE A 283 0.93 6.26 10.23
N ASN A 284 0.31 5.07 10.16
CA ASN A 284 -1.14 4.90 10.17
C ASN A 284 -1.75 5.46 11.45
N LYS A 285 -1.12 5.25 12.59
CA LYS A 285 -1.58 5.78 13.88
C LYS A 285 -1.78 7.30 13.84
N GLU A 286 -0.77 8.03 13.38
CA GLU A 286 -0.83 9.49 13.31
C GLU A 286 -1.76 9.99 12.19
N TYR A 287 -1.71 9.32 11.04
CA TYR A 287 -2.55 9.63 9.89
C TYR A 287 -4.05 9.45 10.20
N HIS A 288 -4.43 8.33 10.81
CA HIS A 288 -5.83 8.08 11.16
C HIS A 288 -6.33 9.02 12.24
N ALA A 289 -5.52 9.28 13.28
CA ALA A 289 -5.86 10.24 14.32
C ALA A 289 -6.14 11.63 13.73
N TYR A 290 -5.30 12.10 12.80
CA TYR A 290 -5.52 13.36 12.10
C TYR A 290 -6.77 13.30 11.22
N MET A 291 -6.94 12.24 10.44
CA MET A 291 -8.12 12.07 9.57
C MET A 291 -9.44 12.09 10.33
N GLU A 292 -9.47 11.55 11.56
CA GLU A 292 -10.67 11.58 12.42
C GLU A 292 -10.96 12.97 12.99
N SER A 293 -9.92 13.79 13.19
CA SER A 293 -10.05 15.13 13.80
C SER A 293 -10.49 16.24 12.82
N VAL A 294 -10.33 16.04 11.51
CA VAL A 294 -10.53 17.11 10.50
C VAL A 294 -11.80 16.94 9.69
N SER A 295 -12.33 18.09 9.25
CA SER A 295 -13.48 18.12 8.35
C SER A 295 -13.10 17.72 6.93
N LYS A 296 -13.97 16.94 6.27
CA LYS A 296 -13.79 16.47 4.89
C LYS A 296 -15.04 16.78 4.08
N VAL A 297 -14.87 17.50 2.99
CA VAL A 297 -15.97 17.95 2.14
C VAL A 297 -15.67 17.65 0.68
N LEU A 298 -16.54 16.88 0.02
CA LEU A 298 -16.44 16.58 -1.42
C LEU A 298 -17.52 17.34 -2.19
N ASN A 299 -17.13 18.05 -3.24
CA ASN A 299 -18.04 18.59 -4.23
C ASN A 299 -18.43 17.49 -5.23
N GLN A 300 -19.34 16.62 -4.79
CA GLN A 300 -19.74 15.43 -5.54
C GLN A 300 -20.20 15.80 -6.97
N ARG A 301 -21.00 16.85 -7.13
CA ARG A 301 -21.49 17.31 -8.44
C ARG A 301 -20.35 17.72 -9.38
N LEU A 302 -19.32 18.36 -8.86
CA LEU A 302 -18.15 18.74 -9.66
C LEU A 302 -17.31 17.51 -9.98
N TRP A 303 -17.10 16.62 -9.00
CA TRP A 303 -16.35 15.39 -9.18
C TRP A 303 -16.98 14.46 -10.22
N GLU A 304 -18.27 14.24 -10.16
CA GLU A 304 -19.02 13.44 -11.15
C GLU A 304 -18.88 14.00 -12.57
N LYS A 305 -18.89 15.34 -12.72
CA LYS A 305 -18.70 16.03 -14.00
C LYS A 305 -17.25 16.10 -14.48
N THR A 306 -16.29 15.82 -13.61
CA THR A 306 -14.87 15.80 -13.99
C THR A 306 -14.57 14.45 -14.63
N LYS A 307 -14.42 14.46 -15.96
CA LYS A 307 -14.22 13.24 -16.76
C LYS A 307 -12.77 12.79 -16.76
N VAL A 308 -12.57 11.50 -16.82
CA VAL A 308 -11.29 10.85 -17.09
C VAL A 308 -10.97 10.92 -18.58
N ASP A 309 -12.00 10.83 -19.44
CA ASP A 309 -11.82 10.89 -20.88
C ASP A 309 -11.22 12.23 -21.32
N ALA A 310 -10.27 12.16 -22.24
CA ALA A 310 -9.55 13.30 -22.80
C ALA A 310 -9.32 13.09 -24.30
N PRO A 311 -9.19 14.17 -25.09
CA PRO A 311 -8.82 14.09 -26.50
C PRO A 311 -7.55 13.25 -26.72
N LYS A 312 -7.45 12.56 -27.86
CA LYS A 312 -6.33 11.67 -28.22
C LYS A 312 -4.96 12.36 -28.25
N GLU A 313 -4.95 13.66 -28.41
CA GLU A 313 -3.77 14.51 -28.41
C GLU A 313 -3.18 14.72 -27.01
N ILE A 314 -3.97 14.40 -25.96
CA ILE A 314 -3.57 14.55 -24.56
C ILE A 314 -2.93 13.23 -24.11
N LYS A 315 -1.60 13.19 -24.10
CA LYS A 315 -0.80 11.96 -23.89
C LYS A 315 0.11 12.02 -22.66
N THR A 316 0.13 13.14 -21.94
CA THR A 316 1.02 13.28 -20.78
C THR A 316 0.78 12.20 -19.73
N ASP A 317 1.84 11.55 -19.28
CA ASP A 317 1.85 10.43 -18.33
C ASP A 317 3.02 10.52 -17.31
N SER A 318 3.92 11.48 -17.52
CA SER A 318 5.18 11.58 -16.78
C SER A 318 5.10 12.41 -15.48
N PHE A 319 3.92 12.89 -15.09
CA PHE A 319 3.78 13.76 -13.91
C PHE A 319 4.39 13.15 -12.64
N PHE A 320 4.20 11.85 -12.42
CA PHE A 320 4.70 11.16 -11.23
C PHE A 320 6.18 10.75 -11.35
N GLU A 321 6.73 10.66 -12.57
CA GLU A 321 8.11 10.24 -12.80
C GLU A 321 9.13 11.39 -12.66
N VAL A 322 8.72 12.63 -12.97
CA VAL A 322 9.61 13.79 -13.02
C VAL A 322 10.11 14.21 -11.64
N ILE A 323 9.33 13.98 -10.58
CA ILE A 323 9.67 14.38 -9.21
C ILE A 323 10.58 13.37 -8.52
N ASP A 324 10.63 12.14 -9.01
CA ASP A 324 11.48 11.06 -8.54
C ASP A 324 12.95 11.27 -8.97
#